data_95929e1aae00cfc53a4ae0ea0fd99df3
#
_entry.id   95929e1aae00cfc53a4ae0ea0fd99df3
#
_cell.length_a   1.000
_cell.length_b   1.000
_cell.length_c   1.000
_cell.angle_alpha   90.00
_cell.angle_beta   90.00
_cell.angle_gamma   90.00
#
_symmetry.space_group_name_H-M   'P 1'
#
loop_
_entity.id
_entity.type
_entity.pdbx_description
1 polymer ?
#
loop_
_entity_poly.entity_id
_entity_poly.type
_entity_poly.pdbx_seq_one_letter_code
_entity_poly.pdbx_strand_id
1 'polypeptide(L)'
;MDRAAIAADSDSGLADLSIYLAAGEGKLDPSRKPDFVKKALTQDRILRLESKGKGSLVVTSCFGCGANKSWDTTLTIVWRGGKFLVAGYSRDWDWNVQKADGSVETTLGGCDINFLTGRGVASKDLDDGKPVAGKFVPIALADWSDDSRPEPCEF
;
A
#
# COMPACT_ATOMS: atom_id res chain seq x y z
N MET A 1 6.63 -21.32 -4.62
CA MET A 1 6.02 -20.03 -4.96
C MET A 1 5.26 -19.56 -3.73
N ASP A 2 5.68 -18.45 -3.13
CA ASP A 2 5.03 -17.88 -1.95
C ASP A 2 3.62 -17.41 -2.31
N ARG A 3 2.71 -17.48 -1.37
CA ARG A 3 1.32 -17.07 -1.55
C ARG A 3 0.91 -16.15 -0.44
N ALA A 4 -0.04 -15.27 -0.75
CA ALA A 4 -0.64 -14.40 0.22
C ALA A 4 -2.16 -14.38 0.03
N ALA A 5 -2.86 -14.15 1.11
CA ALA A 5 -4.30 -13.97 1.14
C ALA A 5 -4.63 -12.76 2.00
N ILE A 6 -5.67 -12.03 1.59
CA ILE A 6 -6.23 -10.95 2.38
C ILE A 6 -7.65 -11.36 2.79
N ALA A 7 -7.94 -11.18 4.06
CA ALA A 7 -9.29 -11.29 4.60
C ALA A 7 -9.67 -9.93 5.18
N ALA A 8 -10.81 -9.40 4.74
CA ALA A 8 -11.43 -8.25 5.38
C ALA A 8 -12.28 -8.73 6.56
N ASP A 9 -12.11 -8.09 7.70
CA ASP A 9 -13.03 -8.27 8.83
C ASP A 9 -14.29 -7.47 8.55
N SER A 10 -15.44 -8.16 8.51
CA SER A 10 -16.74 -7.55 8.22
C SER A 10 -17.17 -6.53 9.28
N ASP A 11 -16.71 -6.69 10.52
CA ASP A 11 -17.19 -5.90 11.65
C ASP A 11 -16.35 -4.62 11.83
N SER A 12 -15.03 -4.70 11.60
CA SER A 12 -14.12 -3.55 11.75
C SER A 12 -13.81 -2.83 10.44
N GLY A 13 -14.09 -3.46 9.29
CA GLY A 13 -13.68 -2.95 7.97
C GLY A 13 -12.16 -3.02 7.73
N LEU A 14 -11.41 -3.57 8.69
CA LEU A 14 -9.96 -3.68 8.60
C LEU A 14 -9.57 -4.90 7.77
N ALA A 15 -8.52 -4.77 6.98
CA ALA A 15 -7.98 -5.86 6.19
C ALA A 15 -6.79 -6.53 6.89
N ASP A 16 -6.86 -7.85 7.04
CA ASP A 16 -5.76 -8.68 7.53
C ASP A 16 -5.02 -9.34 6.37
N LEU A 17 -3.70 -9.25 6.38
CA LEU A 17 -2.85 -9.92 5.40
C LEU A 17 -2.21 -11.16 5.99
N SER A 18 -2.49 -12.33 5.39
CA SER A 18 -1.86 -13.61 5.71
C SER A 18 -0.87 -13.99 4.62
N ILE A 19 0.36 -14.33 4.99
CA ILE A 19 1.40 -14.73 4.05
C ILE A 19 1.83 -16.18 4.35
N TYR A 20 1.95 -16.95 3.27
CA TYR A 20 2.36 -18.36 3.31
C TYR A 20 3.62 -18.51 2.46
N LEU A 21 4.72 -18.84 3.10
CA LEU A 21 5.97 -19.14 2.42
C LEU A 21 5.89 -20.55 1.80
N ALA A 22 6.33 -20.69 0.57
CA ALA A 22 6.29 -21.98 -0.10
C ALA A 22 7.34 -22.92 0.50
N ALA A 23 6.88 -24.04 1.00
CA ALA A 23 7.73 -25.19 1.30
C ALA A 23 7.75 -26.14 0.09
N GLY A 24 8.37 -25.72 -1.03
CA GLY A 24 8.43 -26.50 -2.28
C GLY A 24 7.33 -26.18 -3.31
N GLU A 25 7.22 -26.99 -4.36
CA GLU A 25 6.22 -26.86 -5.45
C GLU A 25 4.83 -27.35 -5.00
N GLY A 26 4.18 -26.64 -4.10
CA GLY A 26 2.87 -27.04 -3.56
C GLY A 26 1.72 -26.07 -3.87
N LYS A 27 0.51 -26.61 -3.94
CA LYS A 27 -0.71 -25.82 -3.84
C LYS A 27 -0.82 -25.25 -2.43
N LEU A 28 -1.44 -24.08 -2.27
CA LEU A 28 -1.80 -23.56 -0.95
C LEU A 28 -2.67 -24.61 -0.22
N ASP A 29 -2.22 -25.03 0.94
CA ASP A 29 -3.05 -25.82 1.85
C ASP A 29 -3.82 -24.85 2.75
N PRO A 30 -5.14 -24.72 2.58
CA PRO A 30 -5.95 -23.80 3.37
C PRO A 30 -6.05 -24.20 4.86
N SER A 31 -5.70 -25.46 5.19
CA SER A 31 -5.65 -25.94 6.58
C SER A 31 -4.36 -25.55 7.30
N ARG A 32 -3.32 -25.17 6.54
CA ARG A 32 -2.04 -24.72 7.10
C ARG A 32 -2.18 -23.32 7.68
N LYS A 33 -1.63 -23.11 8.87
CA LYS A 33 -1.50 -21.77 9.44
C LYS A 33 -0.58 -20.91 8.58
N PRO A 34 -0.88 -19.61 8.40
CA PRO A 34 0.02 -18.69 7.74
C PRO A 34 1.36 -18.58 8.49
N ASP A 35 2.43 -18.40 7.74
CA ASP A 35 3.76 -18.17 8.31
C ASP A 35 3.88 -16.76 8.92
N PHE A 36 3.05 -15.83 8.45
CA PHE A 36 2.97 -14.48 8.96
C PHE A 36 1.56 -13.92 8.80
N VAL A 37 1.10 -13.17 9.80
CA VAL A 37 -0.18 -12.45 9.75
C VAL A 37 0.07 -11.00 10.15
N LYS A 38 -0.29 -10.07 9.29
CA LYS A 38 -0.42 -8.64 9.62
C LYS A 38 -1.88 -8.34 9.86
N LYS A 39 -2.22 -8.09 11.11
CA LYS A 39 -3.55 -7.60 11.49
C LYS A 39 -3.69 -6.12 11.15
N ALA A 40 -4.90 -5.73 10.75
CA ALA A 40 -5.23 -4.33 10.49
C ALA A 40 -4.21 -3.65 9.56
N LEU A 41 -3.92 -4.26 8.41
CA LEU A 41 -2.95 -3.74 7.43
C LEU A 41 -3.36 -2.34 6.96
N THR A 42 -4.65 -2.14 6.69
CA THR A 42 -5.26 -0.87 6.27
C THR A 42 -6.76 -0.88 6.54
N GLN A 43 -7.35 0.30 6.63
CA GLN A 43 -8.80 0.53 6.65
C GLN A 43 -9.36 0.76 5.24
N ASP A 44 -8.49 0.97 4.26
CA ASP A 44 -8.89 1.18 2.88
C ASP A 44 -9.38 -0.11 2.24
N ARG A 45 -10.30 0.00 1.28
CA ARG A 45 -10.79 -1.14 0.53
C ARG A 45 -9.68 -1.75 -0.30
N ILE A 46 -9.39 -3.03 -0.11
CA ILE A 46 -8.42 -3.74 -0.93
C ILE A 46 -8.98 -3.97 -2.34
N LEU A 47 -8.22 -3.54 -3.33
CA LEU A 47 -8.51 -3.73 -4.75
C LEU A 47 -7.76 -4.92 -5.32
N ARG A 48 -6.50 -5.12 -4.92
CA ARG A 48 -5.61 -6.07 -5.56
C ARG A 48 -4.53 -6.59 -4.60
N LEU A 49 -4.21 -7.86 -4.78
CA LEU A 49 -3.07 -8.53 -4.17
C LEU A 49 -2.31 -9.25 -5.28
N GLU A 50 -1.08 -8.85 -5.53
CA GLU A 50 -0.26 -9.37 -6.62
C GLU A 50 1.11 -9.81 -6.14
N SER A 51 1.62 -10.92 -6.70
CA SER A 51 3.03 -11.26 -6.60
C SER A 51 3.75 -10.67 -7.81
N LYS A 52 4.62 -9.71 -7.59
CA LYS A 52 5.56 -9.25 -8.62
C LYS A 52 6.86 -10.01 -8.44
N GLY A 53 7.30 -10.78 -9.42
CA GLY A 53 8.44 -11.69 -9.38
C GLY A 53 9.60 -11.28 -8.46
N LYS A 54 10.52 -12.20 -8.16
CA LYS A 54 11.64 -12.01 -7.21
C LYS A 54 11.22 -11.86 -5.74
N GLY A 55 10.05 -12.42 -5.36
CA GLY A 55 9.63 -12.49 -3.95
C GLY A 55 9.06 -11.17 -3.40
N SER A 56 8.51 -10.30 -4.25
CA SER A 56 7.75 -9.15 -3.80
C SER A 56 6.25 -9.39 -3.91
N LEU A 57 5.53 -8.88 -2.92
CA LEU A 57 4.08 -8.84 -2.83
C LEU A 57 3.63 -7.39 -2.92
N VAL A 58 2.62 -7.12 -3.72
CA VAL A 58 2.03 -5.79 -3.86
C VAL A 58 0.58 -5.82 -3.43
N VAL A 59 0.22 -4.93 -2.52
CA VAL A 59 -1.14 -4.71 -2.06
C VAL A 59 -1.58 -3.33 -2.55
N THR A 60 -2.67 -3.29 -3.30
CA THR A 60 -3.30 -2.04 -3.72
C THR A 60 -4.64 -1.88 -3.01
N SER A 61 -4.87 -0.73 -2.45
CA SER A 61 -6.12 -0.37 -1.77
C SER A 61 -6.60 1.00 -2.22
N CYS A 62 -7.88 1.29 -1.98
CA CYS A 62 -8.45 2.61 -2.24
C CYS A 62 -9.31 3.09 -1.07
N PHE A 63 -9.25 4.38 -0.82
CA PHE A 63 -10.21 5.11 0.00
C PHE A 63 -11.15 5.91 -0.89
N GLY A 64 -12.44 5.94 -0.55
CA GLY A 64 -13.42 6.72 -1.30
C GLY A 64 -13.56 6.33 -2.76
N CYS A 65 -13.20 5.11 -3.15
CA CYS A 65 -13.12 4.59 -4.52
C CYS A 65 -14.20 5.15 -5.46
N GLY A 66 -13.83 6.12 -6.31
CA GLY A 66 -14.75 6.80 -7.22
C GLY A 66 -15.58 7.93 -6.58
N ALA A 67 -15.33 8.31 -5.34
CA ALA A 67 -15.94 9.48 -4.71
C ALA A 67 -15.20 10.78 -5.10
N ASN A 68 -15.79 11.93 -4.77
CA ASN A 68 -15.18 13.24 -5.03
C ASN A 68 -13.85 13.47 -4.29
N LYS A 69 -13.57 12.69 -3.27
CA LYS A 69 -12.30 12.65 -2.55
C LYS A 69 -11.88 11.20 -2.46
N SER A 70 -10.87 10.83 -3.18
CA SER A 70 -10.37 9.46 -3.22
C SER A 70 -8.86 9.41 -3.28
N TRP A 71 -8.31 8.28 -2.88
CA TRP A 71 -6.91 7.93 -3.12
C TRP A 71 -6.73 6.44 -3.28
N ASP A 72 -5.75 6.09 -4.10
CA ASP A 72 -5.23 4.75 -4.25
C ASP A 72 -3.88 4.63 -3.55
N THR A 73 -3.69 3.58 -2.78
CA THR A 73 -2.45 3.29 -2.06
C THR A 73 -1.87 1.98 -2.55
N THR A 74 -0.57 1.93 -2.77
CA THR A 74 0.15 0.70 -3.09
C THR A 74 1.28 0.46 -2.10
N LEU A 75 1.24 -0.70 -1.43
CA LEU A 75 2.31 -1.20 -0.58
C LEU A 75 3.10 -2.26 -1.33
N THR A 76 4.41 -2.12 -1.38
CA THR A 76 5.34 -3.17 -1.85
C THR A 76 6.00 -3.83 -0.65
N ILE A 77 5.80 -5.14 -0.50
CA ILE A 77 6.30 -5.94 0.60
C ILE A 77 7.33 -6.94 0.05
N VAL A 78 8.46 -7.09 0.74
CA VAL A 78 9.53 -8.01 0.37
C VAL A 78 9.97 -8.84 1.56
N TRP A 79 10.47 -10.06 1.28
CA TRP A 79 11.13 -10.87 2.28
C TRP A 79 12.64 -10.61 2.24
N ARG A 80 13.20 -10.12 3.36
CA ARG A 80 14.64 -9.87 3.49
C ARG A 80 15.09 -10.08 4.94
N GLY A 81 16.26 -10.72 5.09
CA GLY A 81 16.88 -10.89 6.41
C GLY A 81 15.97 -11.59 7.42
N GLY A 82 15.17 -12.58 6.97
CA GLY A 82 14.29 -13.35 7.85
C GLY A 82 13.01 -12.66 8.27
N LYS A 83 12.63 -11.54 7.63
CA LYS A 83 11.41 -10.80 7.95
C LYS A 83 10.77 -10.17 6.71
N PHE A 84 9.48 -9.91 6.80
CA PHE A 84 8.75 -9.11 5.81
C PHE A 84 8.98 -7.62 6.09
N LEU A 85 9.33 -6.89 5.03
CA LEU A 85 9.56 -5.44 5.07
C LEU A 85 8.63 -4.75 4.09
N VAL A 86 8.08 -3.60 4.47
CA VAL A 86 7.53 -2.64 3.54
C VAL A 86 8.71 -1.97 2.84
N ALA A 87 8.83 -2.22 1.54
CA ALA A 87 9.96 -1.82 0.70
C ALA A 87 9.63 -0.64 -0.20
N GLY A 88 8.33 -0.35 -0.36
CA GLY A 88 7.84 0.78 -1.13
C GLY A 88 6.43 1.15 -0.75
N TYR A 89 6.13 2.43 -0.92
CA TYR A 89 4.81 3.01 -0.70
C TYR A 89 4.54 4.02 -1.80
N SER A 90 3.39 3.91 -2.45
CA SER A 90 2.89 4.97 -3.31
C SER A 90 1.44 5.30 -2.98
N ARG A 91 1.07 6.54 -3.23
CA ARG A 91 -0.28 7.04 -3.04
C ARG A 91 -0.59 8.07 -4.10
N ASP A 92 -1.68 7.85 -4.81
CA ASP A 92 -2.23 8.79 -5.78
C ASP A 92 -3.59 9.27 -5.26
N TRP A 93 -3.89 10.56 -5.37
CA TRP A 93 -5.17 11.11 -4.93
C TRP A 93 -5.79 11.99 -5.97
N ASP A 94 -7.12 12.04 -5.92
CA ASP A 94 -7.91 12.99 -6.66
C ASP A 94 -8.97 13.65 -5.74
N TRP A 95 -9.13 14.96 -5.87
CA TRP A 95 -10.13 15.71 -5.14
C TRP A 95 -10.90 16.60 -6.09
N ASN A 96 -12.19 16.37 -6.16
CA ASN A 96 -13.13 17.13 -6.96
C ASN A 96 -13.97 18.01 -6.04
N VAL A 97 -13.80 19.32 -6.14
CA VAL A 97 -14.55 20.31 -5.34
C VAL A 97 -15.50 21.07 -6.24
N GLN A 98 -16.80 20.95 -5.98
CA GLN A 98 -17.80 21.77 -6.68
C GLN A 98 -17.76 23.18 -6.13
N LYS A 99 -17.57 24.16 -7.03
CA LYS A 99 -17.58 25.59 -6.72
C LYS A 99 -19.01 26.15 -6.69
N ALA A 100 -19.16 27.32 -6.10
CA ALA A 100 -20.45 28.00 -6.00
C ALA A 100 -21.07 28.36 -7.38
N ASP A 101 -20.26 28.50 -8.42
CA ASP A 101 -20.68 28.73 -9.80
C ASP A 101 -21.06 27.45 -10.56
N GLY A 102 -21.03 26.29 -9.89
CA GLY A 102 -21.34 24.97 -10.46
C GLY A 102 -20.19 24.31 -11.20
N SER A 103 -19.03 24.99 -11.36
CA SER A 103 -17.84 24.36 -11.91
C SER A 103 -17.22 23.38 -10.92
N VAL A 104 -16.42 22.41 -11.43
CA VAL A 104 -15.67 21.45 -10.62
C VAL A 104 -14.19 21.79 -10.74
N GLU A 105 -13.55 21.99 -9.61
CA GLU A 105 -12.09 22.07 -9.52
C GLU A 105 -11.53 20.71 -9.11
N THR A 106 -10.64 20.15 -9.92
CA THR A 106 -9.96 18.89 -9.64
C THR A 106 -8.53 19.16 -9.23
N THR A 107 -8.15 18.69 -8.06
CA THR A 107 -6.76 18.65 -7.57
C THR A 107 -6.27 17.22 -7.61
N LEU A 108 -5.17 16.98 -8.28
CA LEU A 108 -4.53 15.68 -8.40
C LEU A 108 -3.14 15.73 -7.75
N GLY A 109 -2.68 14.59 -7.29
CA GLY A 109 -1.32 14.49 -6.82
C GLY A 109 -0.96 13.05 -6.46
N GLY A 110 0.29 12.86 -6.08
CA GLY A 110 0.78 11.54 -5.72
C GLY A 110 2.16 11.55 -5.10
N CYS A 111 2.53 10.44 -4.56
CA CYS A 111 3.88 10.16 -4.10
C CYS A 111 4.28 8.74 -4.46
N ASP A 112 5.58 8.52 -4.64
CA ASP A 112 6.16 7.19 -4.78
C ASP A 112 7.49 7.18 -3.99
N ILE A 113 7.55 6.35 -2.96
CA ILE A 113 8.68 6.22 -2.06
C ILE A 113 9.24 4.81 -2.13
N ASN A 114 10.51 4.70 -2.49
CA ASN A 114 11.25 3.45 -2.46
C ASN A 114 12.13 3.41 -1.20
N PHE A 115 11.70 2.65 -0.20
CA PHE A 115 12.41 2.52 1.07
C PHE A 115 13.75 1.77 0.95
N LEU A 116 13.91 0.91 -0.08
CA LEU A 116 15.17 0.17 -0.28
C LEU A 116 16.30 1.06 -0.82
N THR A 117 15.94 2.10 -1.57
CA THR A 117 16.90 3.05 -2.14
C THR A 117 16.97 4.37 -1.38
N GLY A 118 16.01 4.61 -0.48
CA GLY A 118 15.86 5.87 0.23
C GLY A 118 15.47 7.04 -0.68
N ARG A 119 14.86 6.75 -1.86
CA ARG A 119 14.49 7.77 -2.85
C ARG A 119 12.96 7.85 -2.96
N GLY A 120 12.48 9.04 -3.28
CA GLY A 120 11.08 9.25 -3.54
C GLY A 120 10.84 10.42 -4.48
N VAL A 121 9.62 10.46 -5.00
CA VAL A 121 9.06 11.58 -5.75
C VAL A 121 7.70 11.92 -5.17
N ALA A 122 7.32 13.20 -5.24
CA ALA A 122 5.96 13.63 -4.94
C ALA A 122 5.54 14.69 -5.96
N SER A 123 4.27 14.69 -6.29
CA SER A 123 3.64 15.65 -7.21
C SER A 123 2.38 16.22 -6.58
N LYS A 124 2.08 17.47 -6.93
CA LYS A 124 0.85 18.14 -6.57
C LYS A 124 0.35 18.95 -7.76
N ASP A 125 -0.97 18.96 -7.98
CA ASP A 125 -1.63 19.75 -9.02
C ASP A 125 -1.13 19.47 -10.45
N LEU A 126 -0.92 18.20 -10.80
CA LEU A 126 -0.42 17.74 -12.11
C LEU A 126 1.01 18.18 -12.45
N ASP A 127 1.72 18.73 -11.51
CA ASP A 127 3.15 19.02 -11.68
C ASP A 127 3.93 17.71 -11.93
N ASP A 128 5.01 17.80 -12.70
CA ASP A 128 5.99 16.72 -12.80
C ASP A 128 6.51 16.37 -11.41
N GLY A 129 6.50 15.09 -11.08
CA GLY A 129 6.93 14.62 -9.77
C GLY A 129 8.32 15.12 -9.41
N LYS A 130 8.47 15.77 -8.25
CA LYS A 130 9.74 16.31 -7.76
C LYS A 130 10.39 15.32 -6.80
N PRO A 131 11.72 15.14 -6.88
CA PRO A 131 12.43 14.36 -5.89
C PRO A 131 12.18 14.90 -4.48
N VAL A 132 11.83 14.01 -3.55
CA VAL A 132 11.66 14.36 -2.14
C VAL A 132 12.86 13.87 -1.34
N ALA A 133 13.33 14.74 -0.45
CA ALA A 133 14.40 14.41 0.49
C ALA A 133 13.80 13.81 1.75
N GLY A 134 14.40 12.72 2.25
CA GLY A 134 13.99 12.07 3.48
C GLY A 134 14.87 10.88 3.80
N LYS A 135 14.83 10.43 5.05
CA LYS A 135 15.43 9.17 5.45
C LYS A 135 14.39 8.05 5.32
N PHE A 136 14.14 7.65 4.08
CA PHE A 136 13.24 6.54 3.82
C PHE A 136 13.97 5.23 4.03
N VAL A 137 13.54 4.46 5.02
CA VAL A 137 14.13 3.14 5.35
C VAL A 137 13.03 2.08 5.38
N PRO A 138 13.34 0.83 5.02
CA PRO A 138 12.37 -0.25 5.10
C PRO A 138 11.82 -0.43 6.52
N ILE A 139 10.50 -0.54 6.63
CA ILE A 139 9.79 -0.75 7.89
C ILE A 139 9.41 -2.23 7.99
N ALA A 140 9.60 -2.86 9.16
CA ALA A 140 9.10 -4.21 9.33
C ALA A 140 7.58 -4.23 9.16
N LEU A 141 7.06 -5.19 8.38
CA LEU A 141 5.63 -5.27 8.12
C LEU A 141 4.82 -5.45 9.43
N ALA A 142 5.41 -6.07 10.44
CA ALA A 142 4.80 -6.20 11.77
C ALA A 142 4.52 -4.83 12.40
N ASP A 143 5.42 -3.87 12.19
CA ASP A 143 5.37 -2.52 12.80
C ASP A 143 4.66 -1.50 11.89
N TRP A 144 4.30 -1.89 10.67
CA TRP A 144 3.59 -1.01 9.74
C TRP A 144 2.19 -0.66 10.24
N SER A 145 1.82 0.60 10.14
CA SER A 145 0.46 1.11 10.35
C SER A 145 0.20 2.27 9.38
N ASP A 146 -1.04 2.74 9.32
CA ASP A 146 -1.36 3.92 8.51
C ASP A 146 -0.61 5.19 8.97
N ASP A 147 -0.20 5.25 10.25
CA ASP A 147 0.64 6.34 10.78
C ASP A 147 2.12 6.22 10.35
N SER A 148 2.52 5.09 9.75
CA SER A 148 3.88 4.88 9.22
C SER A 148 4.07 5.47 7.83
N ARG A 149 3.04 6.12 7.27
CA ARG A 149 3.11 6.75 5.95
C ARG A 149 4.22 7.80 5.90
N PRO A 150 4.97 7.86 4.78
CA PRO A 150 5.95 8.93 4.60
C PRO A 150 5.29 10.30 4.54
N GLU A 151 5.87 11.30 5.22
CA GLU A 151 5.37 12.68 5.24
C GLU A 151 5.06 13.25 3.84
N PRO A 152 5.90 13.04 2.78
CA PRO A 152 5.56 13.50 1.44
C PRO A 152 4.29 12.86 0.83
N CYS A 153 3.74 11.84 1.46
CA CYS A 153 2.52 11.14 1.06
C CYS A 153 1.32 11.48 1.96
N GLU A 154 1.47 12.43 2.86
CA GLU A 154 0.39 12.96 3.69
C GLU A 154 -0.21 14.20 3.02
N PHE A 155 -1.55 14.23 2.90
CA PHE A 155 -2.30 15.33 2.24
C PHE A 155 -3.51 15.73 3.04
#